data_fab97b5a82878ef5bfbbd6274f839cf3
#
_entry.id   fab97b5a82878ef5bfbbd6274f839cf3
#
_cell.length_a   1.000
_cell.length_b   1.000
_cell.length_c   1.000
_cell.angle_alpha   90.00
_cell.angle_beta   90.00
_cell.angle_gamma   90.00
#
_symmetry.space_group_name_H-M   'P 1'
#
loop_
_entity.id
_entity.type
_entity.pdbx_description
1 polymer ?
#
loop_
_entity_poly.entity_id
_entity_poly.type
_entity_poly.pdbx_seq_one_letter_code
_entity_poly.pdbx_strand_id
1 'polypeptide(L)'
;MKGTYLGEFEELVLLTVAVLNGEAYGISIAKVIEEEAERAVTISTIHNVLYRLEKKGFVRSRLGGATAERGGRNKRIFSITTTGHAALTQSNKLRNRLWNLMPELKF
;
A
#
# COMPACT_ATOMS: atom_id res chain seq x y z
N MET A 1 -11.61 0.15 -15.55
CA MET A 1 -11.15 1.52 -15.72
C MET A 1 -9.66 1.56 -15.87
N LYS A 2 -9.20 2.20 -16.94
CA LYS A 2 -7.77 2.34 -17.14
C LYS A 2 -7.14 3.17 -16.04
N GLY A 3 -5.97 2.76 -15.60
CA GLY A 3 -5.21 3.52 -14.62
C GLY A 3 -5.59 3.29 -13.17
N THR A 4 -6.68 2.57 -12.92
CA THR A 4 -7.10 2.30 -11.55
C THR A 4 -6.84 0.85 -11.13
N TYR A 5 -6.40 0.02 -12.07
CA TYR A 5 -6.12 -1.37 -11.75
C TYR A 5 -4.91 -1.47 -10.82
N LEU A 6 -5.05 -2.28 -9.78
CA LEU A 6 -3.99 -2.56 -8.81
C LEU A 6 -3.66 -4.04 -8.84
N GLY A 7 -2.39 -4.36 -8.97
CA GLY A 7 -1.94 -5.71 -8.74
C GLY A 7 -2.09 -6.07 -7.26
N GLU A 8 -2.02 -7.35 -6.96
CA GLU A 8 -2.24 -7.82 -5.60
C GLU A 8 -1.29 -7.16 -4.60
N PHE A 9 -0.01 -7.13 -4.93
CA PHE A 9 0.99 -6.56 -4.03
C PHE A 9 0.91 -5.04 -3.98
N GLU A 10 0.57 -4.40 -5.09
CA GLU A 10 0.34 -2.95 -5.11
C GLU A 10 -0.81 -2.58 -4.18
N GLU A 11 -1.88 -3.37 -4.21
CA GLU A 11 -3.03 -3.13 -3.34
C GLU A 11 -2.63 -3.25 -1.87
N LEU A 12 -1.86 -4.28 -1.55
CA LEU A 12 -1.40 -4.51 -0.19
C LEU A 12 -0.55 -3.35 0.33
N VAL A 13 0.39 -2.88 -0.50
CA VAL A 13 1.24 -1.75 -0.12
C VAL A 13 0.41 -0.48 0.03
N LEU A 14 -0.51 -0.23 -0.89
CA LEU A 14 -1.34 0.98 -0.83
C LEU A 14 -2.24 0.98 0.41
N LEU A 15 -2.82 -0.17 0.75
CA LEU A 15 -3.59 -0.30 1.99
C LEU A 15 -2.73 0.01 3.20
N THR A 16 -1.49 -0.49 3.20
CA THR A 16 -0.58 -0.28 4.32
C THR A 16 -0.22 1.20 4.47
N VAL A 17 -0.04 1.91 3.35
CA VAL A 17 0.19 3.35 3.39
C VAL A 17 -0.98 4.05 4.08
N ALA A 18 -2.19 3.67 3.74
CA ALA A 18 -3.38 4.26 4.35
C ALA A 18 -3.48 3.94 5.84
N VAL A 19 -3.17 2.70 6.23
CA VAL A 19 -3.20 2.27 7.63
C VAL A 19 -2.22 3.09 8.45
N LEU A 20 -1.02 3.32 7.93
CA LEU A 20 0.03 4.02 8.67
C LEU A 20 -0.17 5.54 8.71
N ASN A 21 -1.00 6.07 7.86
CA ASN A 21 -1.52 7.45 7.91
C ASN A 21 -0.53 8.48 8.43
N GLY A 22 0.43 8.87 7.61
CA GLY A 22 1.42 9.88 7.99
C GLY A 22 2.74 9.30 8.47
N GLU A 23 2.80 7.99 8.70
CA GLU A 23 4.02 7.32 9.16
C GLU A 23 4.42 6.19 8.24
N ALA A 24 4.03 6.27 6.95
CA ALA A 24 4.32 5.25 5.98
C ALA A 24 5.63 5.54 5.27
N TYR A 25 6.65 4.76 5.57
CA TYR A 25 7.92 4.80 4.87
C TYR A 25 8.41 3.35 4.71
N GLY A 26 9.48 3.15 3.95
CA GLY A 26 9.90 1.81 3.55
C GLY A 26 9.91 0.79 4.68
N ILE A 27 10.58 1.15 5.79
CA ILE A 27 10.73 0.21 6.91
C ILE A 27 9.41 -0.05 7.62
N SER A 28 8.62 1.00 7.88
CA SER A 28 7.34 0.81 8.58
C SER A 28 6.36 -0.01 7.75
N ILE A 29 6.36 0.21 6.44
CA ILE A 29 5.49 -0.55 5.54
C ILE A 29 5.89 -2.03 5.54
N ALA A 30 7.19 -2.30 5.43
CA ALA A 30 7.68 -3.69 5.43
C ALA A 30 7.32 -4.41 6.73
N LYS A 31 7.41 -3.71 7.86
CA LYS A 31 7.06 -4.30 9.16
C LYS A 31 5.59 -4.69 9.23
N VAL A 32 4.70 -3.81 8.79
CA VAL A 32 3.26 -4.11 8.82
C VAL A 32 2.95 -5.30 7.92
N ILE A 33 3.52 -5.33 6.73
CA ILE A 33 3.26 -6.42 5.80
C ILE A 33 3.76 -7.74 6.37
N GLU A 34 4.93 -7.74 7.01
CA GLU A 34 5.45 -8.95 7.62
C GLU A 34 4.56 -9.43 8.75
N GLU A 35 4.11 -8.50 9.59
CA GLU A 35 3.29 -8.84 10.75
C GLU A 35 1.89 -9.28 10.36
N GLU A 36 1.25 -8.55 9.44
CA GLU A 36 -0.15 -8.80 9.12
C GLU A 36 -0.33 -9.85 8.03
N ALA A 37 0.55 -9.87 7.04
CA ALA A 37 0.43 -10.78 5.91
C ALA A 37 1.38 -11.97 6.02
N GLU A 38 2.21 -12.01 7.05
CA GLU A 38 3.21 -13.07 7.26
C GLU A 38 4.08 -13.24 6.02
N ARG A 39 4.52 -12.11 5.47
CA ARG A 39 5.17 -12.07 4.17
C ARG A 39 6.40 -11.19 4.29
N ALA A 40 7.57 -11.80 4.21
CA ALA A 40 8.84 -11.07 4.28
C ALA A 40 9.08 -10.40 2.93
N VAL A 41 9.33 -9.09 2.96
CA VAL A 41 9.63 -8.34 1.74
C VAL A 41 10.82 -7.43 2.01
N THR A 42 11.61 -7.19 0.98
CA THR A 42 12.77 -6.30 1.10
C THR A 42 12.31 -4.85 0.97
N ILE A 43 13.07 -3.95 1.57
CA ILE A 43 12.82 -2.52 1.46
C ILE A 43 12.88 -2.09 -0.01
N SER A 44 13.79 -2.67 -0.75
CA SER A 44 13.95 -2.41 -2.17
C SER A 44 12.67 -2.71 -2.96
N THR A 45 12.05 -3.86 -2.67
CA THR A 45 10.78 -4.24 -3.31
C THR A 45 9.68 -3.24 -2.96
N ILE A 46 9.62 -2.84 -1.69
CA ILE A 46 8.63 -1.85 -1.24
C ILE A 46 8.82 -0.53 -2.01
N HIS A 47 10.05 -0.06 -2.13
CA HIS A 47 10.31 1.19 -2.84
C HIS A 47 9.95 1.12 -4.32
N ASN A 48 10.20 -0.03 -4.96
CA ASN A 48 9.81 -0.21 -6.36
C ASN A 48 8.29 -0.10 -6.54
N VAL A 49 7.54 -0.69 -5.62
CA VAL A 49 6.07 -0.62 -5.67
C VAL A 49 5.59 0.79 -5.39
N LEU A 50 6.15 1.45 -4.38
CA LEU A 50 5.79 2.83 -4.04
C LEU A 50 6.04 3.77 -5.22
N TYR A 51 7.14 3.55 -5.94
CA TYR A 51 7.47 4.35 -7.11
C TYR A 51 6.39 4.20 -8.19
N ARG A 52 5.95 2.96 -8.43
CA ARG A 52 4.86 2.72 -9.39
C ARG A 52 3.55 3.35 -8.94
N LEU A 53 3.24 3.26 -7.65
CA LEU A 53 2.02 3.86 -7.11
C LEU A 53 2.07 5.39 -7.22
N GLU A 54 3.23 5.97 -7.02
CA GLU A 54 3.38 7.41 -7.17
C GLU A 54 3.17 7.83 -8.62
N LYS A 55 3.71 7.06 -9.56
CA LYS A 55 3.51 7.34 -10.99
C LYS A 55 2.05 7.25 -11.40
N LYS A 56 1.29 6.35 -10.77
CA LYS A 56 -0.14 6.23 -11.03
C LYS A 56 -0.94 7.33 -10.35
N GLY A 57 -0.30 8.13 -9.49
CA GLY A 57 -0.97 9.19 -8.76
C GLY A 57 -1.73 8.70 -7.54
N PHE A 58 -1.43 7.49 -7.06
CA PHE A 58 -2.15 6.89 -5.93
C PHE A 58 -1.53 7.26 -4.59
N VAL A 59 -0.23 7.60 -4.58
CA VAL A 59 0.44 8.11 -3.39
C VAL A 59 1.25 9.34 -3.76
N ARG A 60 1.54 10.17 -2.76
CA ARG A 60 2.52 11.24 -2.88
C ARG A 60 3.53 11.08 -1.76
N SER A 61 4.71 11.67 -1.94
CA SER A 61 5.76 11.53 -0.95
C SER A 61 6.33 12.90 -0.58
N ARG A 62 6.90 12.94 0.62
CA ARG A 62 7.63 14.10 1.11
C ARG A 62 8.75 13.64 2.00
N LEU A 63 9.77 14.46 2.17
CA LEU A 63 10.82 14.17 3.12
C LEU A 63 10.33 14.49 4.53
N GLY A 64 10.50 13.53 5.43
CA GLY A 64 10.13 13.69 6.83
C GLY A 64 11.36 13.91 7.68
N GLY A 65 11.15 13.84 8.99
CA GLY A 65 12.23 13.98 9.96
C GLY A 65 13.15 12.77 9.96
N ALA A 66 14.34 12.95 10.54
CA ALA A 66 15.29 11.86 10.71
C ALA A 66 14.79 10.86 11.74
N THR A 67 15.19 9.60 11.58
CA THR A 67 14.89 8.54 12.54
C THR A 67 16.18 7.81 12.89
N ALA A 68 16.18 7.18 14.06
CA ALA A 68 17.31 6.39 14.50
C ALA A 68 17.56 5.21 13.56
N GLU A 69 16.51 4.61 13.05
CA GLU A 69 16.61 3.47 12.13
C GLU A 69 17.36 3.81 10.87
N ARG A 70 17.40 5.07 10.51
CA ARG A 70 18.04 5.53 9.29
C ARG A 70 19.36 6.26 9.56
N GLY A 71 19.92 6.08 10.75
CA GLY A 71 21.19 6.70 11.07
C GLY A 71 21.15 8.22 11.10
N GLY A 72 20.02 8.79 11.45
CA GLY A 72 19.83 10.24 11.50
C GLY A 72 19.47 10.87 10.16
N ARG A 73 19.31 10.09 9.09
CA ARG A 73 18.94 10.63 7.78
C ARG A 73 17.43 10.82 7.69
N ASN A 74 17.02 11.83 6.90
CA ASN A 74 15.60 12.03 6.63
C ASN A 74 15.01 10.82 5.93
N LYS A 75 13.75 10.56 6.21
CA LYS A 75 13.01 9.48 5.57
C LYS A 75 11.99 10.08 4.63
N ARG A 76 11.67 9.33 3.57
CA ARG A 76 10.61 9.72 2.65
C ARG A 76 9.31 9.10 3.13
N ILE A 77 8.33 9.95 3.40
CA ILE A 77 7.03 9.54 3.92
C ILE A 77 6.01 9.59 2.80
N PHE A 78 5.21 8.55 2.69
CA PHE A 78 4.20 8.41 1.64
C PHE A 78 2.82 8.59 2.23
N SER A 79 1.93 9.20 1.45
CA SER A 79 0.54 9.41 1.84
C SER A 79 -0.34 9.01 0.68
N ILE A 80 -1.50 8.43 1.00
CA ILE A 80 -2.46 8.07 -0.03
C ILE A 80 -3.13 9.34 -0.56
N THR A 81 -3.38 9.36 -1.86
CA THR A 81 -4.10 10.48 -2.49
C THR A 81 -5.59 10.13 -2.58
N THR A 82 -6.41 11.13 -2.92
CA THR A 82 -7.82 10.89 -3.19
C THR A 82 -8.01 9.83 -4.28
N THR A 83 -7.19 9.90 -5.33
CA THR A 83 -7.23 8.93 -6.42
C THR A 83 -6.85 7.53 -5.93
N GLY A 84 -5.85 7.44 -5.06
CA GLY A 84 -5.45 6.15 -4.48
C GLY A 84 -6.54 5.57 -3.60
N HIS A 85 -7.18 6.41 -2.80
CA HIS A 85 -8.30 5.97 -1.97
C HIS A 85 -9.45 5.45 -2.83
N ALA A 86 -9.76 6.16 -3.93
CA ALA A 86 -10.80 5.73 -4.86
C ALA A 86 -10.47 4.37 -5.48
N ALA A 87 -9.20 4.14 -5.83
CA ALA A 87 -8.77 2.87 -6.39
C ALA A 87 -8.98 1.72 -5.39
N LEU A 88 -8.61 1.95 -4.13
CA LEU A 88 -8.84 0.95 -3.08
C LEU A 88 -10.33 0.69 -2.88
N THR A 89 -11.14 1.74 -2.88
CA THR A 89 -12.59 1.62 -2.71
C THR A 89 -13.19 0.77 -3.82
N GLN A 90 -12.79 1.02 -5.07
CA GLN A 90 -13.29 0.25 -6.20
C GLN A 90 -12.91 -1.21 -6.10
N SER A 91 -11.67 -1.48 -5.75
CA SER A 91 -11.17 -2.85 -5.60
C SER A 91 -11.94 -3.58 -4.51
N ASN A 92 -12.14 -2.92 -3.38
CA ASN A 92 -12.86 -3.50 -2.25
C ASN A 92 -14.32 -3.80 -2.60
N LYS A 93 -14.99 -2.87 -3.29
CA LYS A 93 -16.38 -3.06 -3.70
C LYS A 93 -16.52 -4.23 -4.66
N LEU A 94 -15.60 -4.37 -5.61
CA LEU A 94 -15.64 -5.48 -6.54
C LEU A 94 -15.47 -6.82 -5.83
N ARG A 95 -14.49 -6.91 -4.93
CA ARG A 95 -14.23 -8.15 -4.19
C ARG A 95 -15.43 -8.51 -3.32
N ASN A 96 -16.01 -7.53 -2.65
CA ASN A 96 -17.17 -7.76 -1.81
C ASN A 96 -18.39 -8.19 -2.62
N ARG A 97 -18.57 -7.60 -3.81
CA ARG A 97 -19.67 -7.99 -4.68
C ARG A 97 -19.53 -9.44 -5.11
N LEU A 98 -18.33 -9.82 -5.55
CA LEU A 98 -18.09 -11.20 -5.96
C LEU A 98 -18.22 -12.16 -4.79
N TRP A 99 -17.71 -11.78 -3.63
CA TRP A 99 -17.84 -12.58 -2.43
C TRP A 99 -19.31 -12.87 -2.13
N ASN A 100 -20.14 -11.84 -2.22
CA ASN A 100 -21.57 -11.98 -1.91
C ASN A 100 -22.34 -12.76 -2.99
N LEU A 101 -21.80 -12.86 -4.20
CA LEU A 101 -22.41 -13.66 -5.26
C LEU A 101 -22.06 -15.12 -5.16
N MET A 102 -21.08 -15.45 -4.33
CA MET A 102 -20.63 -16.82 -4.21
C MET A 102 -21.72 -17.69 -3.58
N PRO A 103 -22.09 -18.80 -4.22
CA PRO A 103 -23.10 -19.69 -3.62
C PRO A 103 -22.49 -20.45 -2.46
N GLU A 104 -23.33 -21.15 -1.73
CA GLU A 104 -22.84 -22.07 -0.72
C GLU A 104 -22.09 -23.19 -1.44
N LEU A 105 -20.80 -23.34 -1.14
CA LEU A 105 -19.95 -24.30 -1.82
C LEU A 105 -19.83 -25.56 -0.97
N LYS A 106 -19.83 -26.71 -1.64
CA LYS A 106 -19.64 -28.00 -0.99
C LYS A 106 -18.33 -28.60 -1.47
N PHE A 107 -17.50 -29.05 -0.54
CA PHE A 107 -16.20 -29.60 -0.87
C PHE A 107 -16.08 -31.06 -0.47
#